data_4d518b71b741dba316450d4c11224e5f
#
_entry.id   4d518b71b741dba316450d4c11224e5f
#
_cell.length_a   1.000
_cell.length_b   1.000
_cell.length_c   1.000
_cell.angle_alpha   90.00
_cell.angle_beta   90.00
_cell.angle_gamma   90.00
#
_symmetry.space_group_name_H-M   'P 1'
#
loop_
_entity.id
_entity.type
_entity.pdbx_description
1 polymer ?
#
loop_
_entity_poly.entity_id
_entity_poly.type
_entity_poly.pdbx_seq_one_letter_code
_entity_poly.pdbx_strand_id
1 'polypeptide(L)'
;LTAAGLVLMSNAALSGAEQAPAASESIATSSTYWRGIALSVLAMVCWTVFTLLNARWLRQHPEVGSTDWANWLGVATGLGGLLLALTLGTPLPQLMASPGWPLFALIAIAIGFGSSWLATILWNQASRRLPASLCGQLIVSETLFALLYSFLWDGRWPTLAQWAAAALFTAGILASIRAHR
;
A
#
# COMPACT_ATOMS: atom_id res chain seq x y z
N LEU A 1 0.31 -21.14 0.40
CA LEU A 1 1.54 -20.69 -0.27
C LEU A 1 1.81 -19.21 0.04
N THR A 2 0.85 -18.31 -0.17
CA THR A 2 1.01 -16.86 0.10
C THR A 2 1.33 -16.57 1.57
N ALA A 3 0.69 -17.24 2.53
CA ALA A 3 0.98 -17.08 3.95
C ALA A 3 2.43 -17.51 4.30
N ALA A 4 2.92 -18.60 3.71
CA ALA A 4 4.30 -19.04 3.89
C ALA A 4 5.29 -18.02 3.31
N GLY A 5 4.98 -17.41 2.16
CA GLY A 5 5.76 -16.33 1.57
C GLY A 5 5.83 -15.10 2.48
N LEU A 6 4.70 -14.71 3.12
CA LEU A 6 4.67 -13.60 4.08
C LEU A 6 5.55 -13.86 5.32
N VAL A 7 5.49 -15.09 5.88
CA VAL A 7 6.32 -15.45 7.03
C VAL A 7 7.81 -15.41 6.68
N LEU A 8 8.19 -15.97 5.52
CA LEU A 8 9.59 -15.90 5.05
C LEU A 8 10.07 -14.47 4.85
N MET A 9 9.21 -13.62 4.27
CA MET A 9 9.52 -12.23 4.01
C MET A 9 9.70 -11.43 5.30
N SER A 10 8.81 -11.61 6.29
CA SER A 10 8.92 -10.93 7.58
C SER A 10 10.17 -11.38 8.34
N ASN A 11 10.53 -12.68 8.33
CA ASN A 11 11.76 -13.15 8.93
C ASN A 11 13.02 -12.59 8.22
N ALA A 12 13.01 -12.51 6.90
CA ALA A 12 14.12 -11.92 6.15
C ALA A 12 14.27 -10.41 6.43
N ALA A 13 13.16 -9.69 6.59
CA ALA A 13 13.16 -8.26 6.95
C ALA A 13 13.70 -8.04 8.38
N LEU A 14 13.32 -8.88 9.33
CA LEU A 14 13.80 -8.81 10.71
C LEU A 14 15.32 -9.12 10.80
N SER A 15 15.80 -10.15 10.11
CA SER A 15 17.23 -10.47 10.06
C SER A 15 18.07 -9.40 9.35
N GLY A 16 17.49 -8.70 8.37
CA GLY A 16 18.14 -7.57 7.71
C GLY A 16 18.21 -6.32 8.59
N ALA A 17 17.23 -6.12 9.46
CA ALA A 17 17.20 -5.01 10.41
C ALA A 17 18.26 -5.16 11.52
N GLU A 18 18.61 -6.38 11.93
CA GLU A 18 19.69 -6.64 12.90
C GLU A 18 21.09 -6.31 12.35
N GLN A 19 21.25 -6.21 11.04
CA GLN A 19 22.52 -5.87 10.37
C GLN A 19 22.64 -4.37 10.04
N ALA A 20 21.64 -3.56 10.33
CA ALA A 20 21.75 -2.10 10.22
C ALA A 20 22.68 -1.57 11.29
N PRO A 21 23.65 -0.68 10.97
CA PRO A 21 24.56 -0.14 11.98
C PRO A 21 23.77 0.57 13.07
N ALA A 22 24.21 0.39 14.30
CA ALA A 22 23.62 0.84 15.57
C ALA A 22 23.54 2.38 15.74
N ALA A 23 23.01 3.09 14.76
CA ALA A 23 22.84 4.55 14.78
C ALA A 23 21.41 5.00 15.16
N SER A 24 20.57 4.11 15.66
CA SER A 24 19.23 4.45 16.18
C SER A 24 18.85 3.66 17.42
N GLU A 25 19.79 3.52 18.37
CA GLU A 25 19.47 3.31 19.77
C GLU A 25 19.00 4.62 20.44
N SER A 26 18.07 5.32 19.84
CA SER A 26 17.16 6.13 20.63
C SER A 26 15.98 5.22 20.95
N ILE A 27 16.00 4.71 22.14
CA ILE A 27 14.96 4.01 22.88
C ILE A 27 13.58 4.55 22.47
N ALA A 28 13.01 4.01 21.42
CA ALA A 28 11.57 4.08 21.25
C ALA A 28 11.02 3.36 22.49
N THR A 29 10.53 4.12 23.45
CA THR A 29 9.94 3.56 24.65
C THR A 29 8.95 2.48 24.19
N SER A 30 8.95 1.32 24.85
CA SER A 30 8.10 0.18 24.51
C SER A 30 6.66 0.59 24.17
N SER A 31 6.15 1.66 24.78
CA SER A 31 4.84 2.23 24.48
C SER A 31 4.69 2.83 23.07
N THR A 32 5.72 3.50 22.55
CA THR A 32 5.68 4.09 21.18
C THR A 32 5.70 2.99 20.12
N TYR A 33 6.48 1.96 20.33
CA TYR A 33 6.52 0.79 19.45
C TYR A 33 5.17 0.07 19.39
N TRP A 34 4.56 -0.23 20.54
CA TRP A 34 3.25 -0.89 20.60
C TRP A 34 2.11 -0.03 20.04
N ARG A 35 2.18 1.29 20.23
CA ARG A 35 1.25 2.22 19.58
C ARG A 35 1.38 2.18 18.06
N GLY A 36 2.60 2.13 17.53
CA GLY A 36 2.84 2.00 16.10
C GLY A 36 2.24 0.70 15.53
N ILE A 37 2.46 -0.42 16.21
CA ILE A 37 1.85 -1.72 15.81
C ILE A 37 0.32 -1.63 15.87
N ALA A 38 -0.26 -1.11 16.94
CA ALA A 38 -1.71 -1.00 17.07
C ALA A 38 -2.32 -0.14 15.97
N LEU A 39 -1.71 1.00 15.63
CA LEU A 39 -2.15 1.86 14.54
C LEU A 39 -2.01 1.18 13.18
N SER A 40 -0.95 0.42 12.96
CA SER A 40 -0.76 -0.34 11.70
C SER A 40 -1.82 -1.44 11.55
N VAL A 41 -2.12 -2.16 12.61
CA VAL A 41 -3.21 -3.17 12.60
C VAL A 41 -4.56 -2.51 12.36
N LEU A 42 -4.85 -1.39 13.03
CA LEU A 42 -6.08 -0.63 12.82
C LEU A 42 -6.21 -0.15 11.37
N ALA A 43 -5.14 0.40 10.80
CA ALA A 43 -5.10 0.84 9.40
C ALA A 43 -5.38 -0.32 8.44
N MET A 44 -4.78 -1.49 8.68
CA MET A 44 -5.01 -2.70 7.89
C MET A 44 -6.46 -3.17 7.98
N VAL A 45 -7.07 -3.16 9.16
CA VAL A 45 -8.48 -3.51 9.34
C VAL A 45 -9.38 -2.52 8.60
N CYS A 46 -9.16 -1.21 8.77
CA CYS A 46 -9.92 -0.18 8.07
C CYS A 46 -9.81 -0.32 6.55
N TRP A 47 -8.60 -0.57 6.03
CA TRP A 47 -8.38 -0.81 4.61
C TRP A 47 -9.13 -2.04 4.10
N THR A 48 -9.09 -3.15 4.83
CA THR A 48 -9.78 -4.38 4.46
C THR A 48 -11.29 -4.19 4.43
N VAL A 49 -11.85 -3.58 5.47
CA VAL A 49 -13.28 -3.26 5.56
C VAL A 49 -13.70 -2.34 4.41
N PHE A 50 -12.94 -1.27 4.18
CA PHE A 50 -13.19 -0.35 3.06
C PHE A 50 -13.20 -1.10 1.72
N THR A 51 -12.20 -1.92 1.44
CA THR A 51 -12.08 -2.66 0.17
C THR A 51 -13.26 -3.58 -0.07
N LEU A 52 -13.70 -4.32 0.96
CA LEU A 52 -14.84 -5.23 0.87
C LEU A 52 -16.16 -4.47 0.68
N LEU A 53 -16.40 -3.43 1.47
CA LEU A 53 -17.60 -2.62 1.37
C LEU A 53 -17.68 -1.87 0.04
N ASN A 54 -16.58 -1.29 -0.40
CA ASN A 54 -16.46 -0.60 -1.68
C ASN A 54 -16.78 -1.53 -2.86
N ALA A 55 -16.15 -2.72 -2.89
CA ALA A 55 -16.42 -3.70 -3.94
C ALA A 55 -17.88 -4.19 -3.94
N ARG A 56 -18.45 -4.40 -2.74
CA ARG A 56 -19.87 -4.79 -2.60
C ARG A 56 -20.79 -3.69 -3.10
N TRP A 57 -20.57 -2.46 -2.66
CA TRP A 57 -21.39 -1.31 -3.02
C TRP A 57 -21.37 -1.05 -4.52
N LEU A 58 -20.20 -1.05 -5.14
CA LEU A 58 -20.05 -0.87 -6.59
C LEU A 58 -20.74 -1.94 -7.43
N ARG A 59 -20.82 -3.17 -6.93
CA ARG A 59 -21.57 -4.25 -7.61
C ARG A 59 -23.08 -4.07 -7.50
N GLN A 60 -23.56 -3.47 -6.41
CA GLN A 60 -24.98 -3.18 -6.19
C GLN A 60 -25.46 -1.93 -6.96
N HIS A 61 -24.53 -1.05 -7.34
CA HIS A 61 -24.80 0.21 -8.05
C HIS A 61 -24.05 0.25 -9.39
N PRO A 62 -24.46 -0.59 -10.35
CA PRO A 62 -23.80 -0.66 -11.66
C PRO A 62 -23.91 0.64 -12.46
N GLU A 63 -24.91 1.48 -12.18
CA GLU A 63 -25.14 2.79 -12.76
C GLU A 63 -24.07 3.82 -12.42
N VAL A 64 -23.39 3.67 -11.30
CA VAL A 64 -22.32 4.60 -10.88
C VAL A 64 -21.03 4.28 -11.61
N GLY A 65 -20.48 5.20 -12.38
CA GLY A 65 -19.22 5.05 -13.09
C GLY A 65 -18.03 4.87 -12.13
N SER A 66 -17.04 4.04 -12.52
CA SER A 66 -15.84 3.87 -11.71
C SER A 66 -15.05 5.16 -11.54
N THR A 67 -15.07 6.03 -12.56
CA THR A 67 -14.45 7.35 -12.52
C THR A 67 -15.20 8.29 -11.59
N ASP A 68 -16.54 8.33 -11.67
CA ASP A 68 -17.36 9.19 -10.82
C ASP A 68 -17.17 8.83 -9.34
N TRP A 69 -17.18 7.53 -9.05
CA TRP A 69 -16.91 7.05 -7.71
C TRP A 69 -15.50 7.39 -7.21
N ALA A 70 -14.48 7.25 -8.06
CA ALA A 70 -13.12 7.65 -7.73
C ALA A 70 -13.00 9.16 -7.46
N ASN A 71 -13.74 9.99 -8.21
CA ASN A 71 -13.80 11.44 -7.98
C ASN A 71 -14.40 11.76 -6.61
N TRP A 72 -15.49 11.13 -6.22
CA TRP A 72 -16.09 11.31 -4.89
C TRP A 72 -15.17 10.85 -3.76
N LEU A 73 -14.50 9.71 -3.93
CA LEU A 73 -13.47 9.25 -3.00
C LEU A 73 -12.32 10.26 -2.90
N GLY A 74 -11.87 10.78 -4.05
CA GLY A 74 -10.82 11.81 -4.10
C GLY A 74 -11.21 13.09 -3.38
N VAL A 75 -12.46 13.56 -3.54
CA VAL A 75 -12.97 14.72 -2.79
C VAL A 75 -13.00 14.44 -1.29
N ALA A 76 -13.56 13.29 -0.88
CA ALA A 76 -13.65 12.94 0.54
C ALA A 76 -12.27 12.79 1.20
N THR A 77 -11.33 12.11 0.55
CA THR A 77 -9.95 11.95 1.04
C THR A 77 -9.18 13.26 1.01
N GLY A 78 -9.42 14.11 -0.01
CA GLY A 78 -8.85 15.45 -0.11
C GLY A 78 -9.28 16.36 1.02
N LEU A 79 -10.57 16.36 1.37
CA LEU A 79 -11.09 17.11 2.52
C LEU A 79 -10.50 16.60 3.84
N GLY A 80 -10.40 15.27 4.01
CA GLY A 80 -9.74 14.65 5.17
C GLY A 80 -8.26 15.02 5.27
N GLY A 81 -7.55 14.97 4.15
CA GLY A 81 -6.14 15.38 4.05
C GLY A 81 -5.93 16.86 4.36
N LEU A 82 -6.83 17.73 3.86
CA LEU A 82 -6.81 19.16 4.16
C LEU A 82 -7.00 19.40 5.67
N LEU A 83 -7.97 18.74 6.28
CA LEU A 83 -8.21 18.85 7.73
C LEU A 83 -6.97 18.42 8.52
N LEU A 84 -6.35 17.31 8.16
CA LEU A 84 -5.11 16.85 8.79
C LEU A 84 -3.96 17.84 8.59
N ALA A 85 -3.82 18.40 7.39
CA ALA A 85 -2.80 19.40 7.10
C ALA A 85 -2.97 20.68 7.92
N LEU A 86 -4.21 21.11 8.12
CA LEU A 86 -4.53 22.31 8.91
C LEU A 86 -4.34 22.09 10.41
N THR A 87 -4.53 20.87 10.91
CA THR A 87 -4.49 20.57 12.36
C THR A 87 -3.14 20.03 12.83
N LEU A 88 -2.47 19.24 12.00
CA LEU A 88 -1.24 18.49 12.35
C LEU A 88 -0.09 18.79 11.39
N GLY A 89 -0.35 19.47 10.28
CA GLY A 89 0.65 19.72 9.25
C GLY A 89 1.64 20.83 9.60
N THR A 90 2.79 20.81 8.93
CA THR A 90 3.73 21.95 8.97
C THR A 90 3.10 23.17 8.33
N PRO A 91 3.20 24.37 8.93
CA PRO A 91 2.67 25.59 8.33
C PRO A 91 3.14 25.80 6.91
N LEU A 92 2.21 26.12 6.01
CA LEU A 92 2.48 26.25 4.57
C LEU A 92 3.66 27.18 4.24
N PRO A 93 3.84 28.34 4.89
CA PRO A 93 5.00 29.19 4.63
C PRO A 93 6.34 28.53 4.92
N GLN A 94 6.42 27.73 5.98
CA GLN A 94 7.64 26.97 6.32
C GLN A 94 7.91 25.86 5.31
N LEU A 95 6.86 25.18 4.86
CA LEU A 95 6.95 24.13 3.86
C LEU A 95 7.44 24.70 2.52
N MET A 96 6.87 25.83 2.09
CA MET A 96 7.24 26.51 0.84
C MET A 96 8.65 27.14 0.88
N ALA A 97 9.15 27.47 2.06
CA ALA A 97 10.51 27.97 2.24
C ALA A 97 11.57 26.86 2.13
N SER A 98 11.19 25.60 2.15
CA SER A 98 12.10 24.46 1.99
C SER A 98 12.65 24.40 0.56
N PRO A 99 13.97 24.23 0.36
CA PRO A 99 14.56 24.10 -0.99
C PRO A 99 14.00 22.92 -1.80
N GLY A 100 13.52 21.87 -1.13
CA GLY A 100 12.91 20.69 -1.74
C GLY A 100 11.43 20.81 -2.09
N TRP A 101 10.78 21.93 -1.74
CA TRP A 101 9.34 22.12 -1.96
C TRP A 101 8.86 21.85 -3.39
N PRO A 102 9.52 22.37 -4.47
CA PRO A 102 9.01 22.14 -5.82
C PRO A 102 9.03 20.66 -6.21
N LEU A 103 10.09 19.94 -5.83
CA LEU A 103 10.18 18.50 -6.08
C LEU A 103 9.15 17.73 -5.28
N PHE A 104 8.96 18.07 -4.01
CA PHE A 104 7.93 17.48 -3.16
C PHE A 104 6.53 17.68 -3.77
N ALA A 105 6.19 18.90 -4.19
CA ALA A 105 4.91 19.20 -4.80
C ALA A 105 4.69 18.43 -6.10
N LEU A 106 5.71 18.35 -6.97
CA LEU A 106 5.65 17.57 -8.20
C LEU A 106 5.41 16.08 -7.93
N ILE A 107 6.15 15.50 -7.01
CA ILE A 107 6.00 14.08 -6.63
C ILE A 107 4.62 13.85 -6.00
N ALA A 108 4.16 14.73 -5.11
CA ALA A 108 2.84 14.61 -4.48
C ALA A 108 1.70 14.64 -5.52
N ILE A 109 1.78 15.53 -6.52
CA ILE A 109 0.81 15.59 -7.62
C ILE A 109 0.89 14.31 -8.47
N ALA A 110 2.08 13.84 -8.82
CA ALA A 110 2.26 12.63 -9.62
C ALA A 110 1.70 11.39 -8.90
N ILE A 111 1.95 11.25 -7.60
CA ILE A 111 1.40 10.17 -6.78
C ILE A 111 -0.12 10.31 -6.66
N GLY A 112 -0.62 11.51 -6.38
CA GLY A 112 -2.06 11.77 -6.25
C GLY A 112 -2.82 11.42 -7.51
N PHE A 113 -2.31 11.82 -8.68
CA PHE A 113 -2.94 11.53 -9.96
C PHE A 113 -2.76 10.06 -10.37
N GLY A 114 -1.53 9.54 -10.39
CA GLY A 114 -1.22 8.21 -10.89
C GLY A 114 -1.57 7.10 -9.91
N SER A 115 -0.95 7.12 -8.74
CA SER A 115 -1.07 6.02 -7.76
C SER A 115 -2.34 6.08 -6.93
N SER A 116 -3.01 7.23 -6.83
CA SER A 116 -4.27 7.36 -6.09
C SER A 116 -5.47 7.39 -7.01
N TRP A 117 -5.65 8.43 -7.81
CA TRP A 117 -6.86 8.60 -8.62
C TRP A 117 -6.98 7.56 -9.73
N LEU A 118 -5.99 7.45 -10.61
CA LEU A 118 -6.01 6.49 -11.72
C LEU A 118 -6.04 5.04 -11.22
N ALA A 119 -5.23 4.71 -10.22
CA ALA A 119 -5.23 3.39 -9.63
C ALA A 119 -6.59 3.04 -9.00
N THR A 120 -7.27 4.00 -8.35
CA THR A 120 -8.62 3.79 -7.81
C THR A 120 -9.64 3.49 -8.90
N ILE A 121 -9.60 4.19 -10.04
CA ILE A 121 -10.47 3.91 -11.18
C ILE A 121 -10.26 2.46 -11.67
N LEU A 122 -9.01 2.08 -11.90
CA LEU A 122 -8.65 0.75 -12.38
C LEU A 122 -9.03 -0.35 -11.37
N TRP A 123 -8.80 -0.09 -10.09
CA TRP A 123 -9.20 -0.99 -9.00
C TRP A 123 -10.72 -1.17 -8.94
N ASN A 124 -11.49 -0.08 -9.04
CA ASN A 124 -12.94 -0.13 -9.05
C ASN A 124 -13.47 -0.92 -10.26
N GLN A 125 -12.86 -0.78 -11.43
CA GLN A 125 -13.21 -1.59 -12.60
C GLN A 125 -12.88 -3.07 -12.40
N ALA A 126 -11.71 -3.39 -11.86
CA ALA A 126 -11.31 -4.75 -11.55
C ALA A 126 -12.25 -5.41 -10.52
N SER A 127 -12.57 -4.70 -9.44
CA SER A 127 -13.43 -5.17 -8.34
C SER A 127 -14.86 -5.48 -8.78
N ARG A 128 -15.34 -4.85 -9.84
CA ARG A 128 -16.65 -5.15 -10.43
C ARG A 128 -16.66 -6.42 -11.27
N ARG A 129 -15.54 -6.70 -11.94
CA ARG A 129 -15.43 -7.77 -12.96
C ARG A 129 -14.86 -9.07 -12.40
N LEU A 130 -14.11 -8.99 -11.31
CA LEU A 130 -13.40 -10.11 -10.74
C LEU A 130 -14.05 -10.59 -9.44
N PRO A 131 -14.00 -11.88 -9.14
CA PRO A 131 -14.37 -12.41 -7.83
C PRO A 131 -13.41 -11.90 -6.76
N ALA A 132 -13.89 -11.81 -5.50
CA ALA A 132 -13.12 -11.25 -4.38
C ALA A 132 -11.77 -11.97 -4.14
N SER A 133 -11.74 -13.29 -4.41
CA SER A 133 -10.51 -14.08 -4.29
C SER A 133 -9.42 -13.65 -5.30
N LEU A 134 -9.79 -13.33 -6.53
CA LEU A 134 -8.85 -12.82 -7.54
C LEU A 134 -8.42 -11.38 -7.22
N CYS A 135 -9.33 -10.53 -6.71
CA CYS A 135 -8.95 -9.21 -6.21
C CYS A 135 -7.89 -9.30 -5.10
N GLY A 136 -8.02 -10.26 -4.17
CA GLY A 136 -7.01 -10.52 -3.16
C GLY A 136 -5.65 -10.94 -3.75
N GLN A 137 -5.63 -11.71 -4.83
CA GLN A 137 -4.39 -12.10 -5.51
C GLN A 137 -3.72 -10.92 -6.25
N LEU A 138 -4.50 -9.96 -6.74
CA LEU A 138 -3.94 -8.73 -7.32
C LEU A 138 -3.19 -7.90 -6.27
N ILE A 139 -3.69 -7.82 -5.02
CA ILE A 139 -2.98 -7.16 -3.92
C ILE A 139 -1.64 -7.86 -3.62
N VAL A 140 -1.61 -9.20 -3.66
CA VAL A 140 -0.35 -9.95 -3.50
C VAL A 140 0.63 -9.66 -4.63
N SER A 141 0.15 -9.48 -5.88
CA SER A 141 1.03 -9.13 -7.01
C SER A 141 1.64 -7.73 -6.85
N GLU A 142 0.93 -6.78 -6.23
CA GLU A 142 1.47 -5.47 -5.89
C GLU A 142 2.72 -5.57 -5.01
N THR A 143 2.71 -6.48 -4.02
CA THR A 143 3.87 -6.75 -3.17
C THR A 143 5.09 -7.21 -3.97
N LEU A 144 4.90 -8.06 -4.99
CA LEU A 144 5.99 -8.50 -5.87
C LEU A 144 6.60 -7.34 -6.66
N PHE A 145 5.78 -6.44 -7.20
CA PHE A 145 6.25 -5.25 -7.90
C PHE A 145 6.95 -4.28 -6.96
N ALA A 146 6.43 -4.08 -5.75
CA ALA A 146 7.07 -3.23 -4.74
C ALA A 146 8.47 -3.74 -4.38
N LEU A 147 8.64 -5.05 -4.21
CA LEU A 147 9.94 -5.68 -3.99
C LEU A 147 10.88 -5.49 -5.20
N LEU A 148 10.38 -5.71 -6.40
CA LEU A 148 11.17 -5.50 -7.61
C LEU A 148 11.70 -4.07 -7.69
N TYR A 149 10.83 -3.08 -7.45
CA TYR A 149 11.23 -1.66 -7.46
C TYR A 149 12.24 -1.33 -6.36
N SER A 150 12.07 -1.88 -5.15
CA SER A 150 13.04 -1.71 -4.06
C SER A 150 14.42 -2.26 -4.45
N PHE A 151 14.49 -3.45 -5.00
CA PHE A 151 15.76 -4.02 -5.44
C PHE A 151 16.43 -3.23 -6.55
N LEU A 152 15.65 -2.76 -7.52
CA LEU A 152 16.15 -1.91 -8.61
C LEU A 152 16.67 -0.57 -8.09
N TRP A 153 15.98 0.03 -7.13
CA TRP A 153 16.36 1.29 -6.52
C TRP A 153 17.62 1.19 -5.67
N ASP A 154 17.68 0.16 -4.83
CA ASP A 154 18.80 -0.07 -3.93
C ASP A 154 20.05 -0.64 -4.63
N GLY A 155 19.92 -1.08 -5.89
CA GLY A 155 20.98 -1.74 -6.64
C GLY A 155 21.46 -3.06 -5.98
N ARG A 156 20.61 -3.69 -5.18
CA ARG A 156 20.93 -4.91 -4.45
C ARG A 156 20.21 -6.10 -5.03
N TRP A 157 20.91 -7.23 -5.11
CA TRP A 157 20.28 -8.49 -5.50
C TRP A 157 19.50 -9.08 -4.32
N PRO A 158 18.30 -9.65 -4.58
CA PRO A 158 17.51 -10.31 -3.56
C PRO A 158 18.26 -11.46 -2.90
N THR A 159 18.07 -11.63 -1.60
CA THR A 159 18.57 -12.81 -0.88
C THR A 159 17.82 -14.06 -1.30
N LEU A 160 18.38 -15.24 -1.02
CA LEU A 160 17.73 -16.51 -1.33
C LEU A 160 16.33 -16.62 -0.68
N ALA A 161 16.17 -16.12 0.54
CA ALA A 161 14.88 -16.09 1.24
C ALA A 161 13.85 -15.20 0.51
N GLN A 162 14.27 -14.05 -0.02
CA GLN A 162 13.41 -13.14 -0.78
C GLN A 162 13.02 -13.75 -2.14
N TRP A 163 13.94 -14.45 -2.82
CA TRP A 163 13.62 -15.21 -4.02
C TRP A 163 12.63 -16.34 -3.75
N ALA A 164 12.82 -17.11 -2.66
CA ALA A 164 11.90 -18.15 -2.25
C ALA A 164 10.51 -17.59 -1.93
N ALA A 165 10.43 -16.46 -1.22
CA ALA A 165 9.16 -15.77 -0.92
C ALA A 165 8.46 -15.31 -2.20
N ALA A 166 9.17 -14.68 -3.14
CA ALA A 166 8.62 -14.25 -4.43
C ALA A 166 8.07 -15.43 -5.24
N ALA A 167 8.80 -16.56 -5.27
CA ALA A 167 8.36 -17.78 -5.93
C ALA A 167 7.08 -18.36 -5.30
N LEU A 168 6.98 -18.38 -3.96
CA LEU A 168 5.77 -18.82 -3.23
C LEU A 168 4.57 -17.90 -3.49
N PHE A 169 4.77 -16.59 -3.52
CA PHE A 169 3.72 -15.64 -3.90
C PHE A 169 3.23 -15.90 -5.33
N THR A 170 4.15 -15.97 -6.28
CA THR A 170 3.82 -16.23 -7.69
C THR A 170 3.08 -17.56 -7.87
N ALA A 171 3.55 -18.63 -7.23
CA ALA A 171 2.90 -19.93 -7.27
C ALA A 171 1.48 -19.88 -6.64
N GLY A 172 1.30 -19.13 -5.55
CA GLY A 172 -0.01 -18.92 -4.90
C GLY A 172 -0.99 -18.20 -5.83
N ILE A 173 -0.55 -17.15 -6.52
CA ILE A 173 -1.35 -16.41 -7.51
C ILE A 173 -1.76 -17.33 -8.66
N LEU A 174 -0.82 -18.05 -9.25
CA LEU A 174 -1.08 -18.96 -10.38
C LEU A 174 -2.04 -20.09 -9.99
N ALA A 175 -1.87 -20.68 -8.80
CA ALA A 175 -2.76 -21.72 -8.29
C ALA A 175 -4.19 -21.17 -8.11
N SER A 176 -4.33 -19.96 -7.57
CA SER A 176 -5.63 -19.32 -7.41
C SER A 176 -6.33 -19.04 -8.75
N ILE A 177 -5.59 -18.52 -9.73
CA ILE A 177 -6.12 -18.28 -11.08
C ILE A 177 -6.60 -19.58 -11.74
N ARG A 178 -5.84 -20.67 -11.59
CA ARG A 178 -6.24 -21.98 -12.14
C ARG A 178 -7.49 -22.56 -11.47
N ALA A 179 -7.62 -22.36 -10.18
CA ALA A 179 -8.78 -22.85 -9.42
C ALA A 179 -10.11 -22.11 -9.75
N HIS A 180 -10.04 -20.95 -10.41
CA HIS A 180 -11.20 -20.13 -10.78
C HIS A 180 -11.51 -20.14 -12.29
N ARG A 181 -10.81 -20.94 -13.07
CA ARG A 181 -11.12 -21.27 -14.46
C ARG A 181 -11.99 -22.51 -14.55
#